data_604e54e8583fb07a7180a846e172188d
#
_entry.id   604e54e8583fb07a7180a846e172188d
#
_cell.length_a   1.000
_cell.length_b   1.000
_cell.length_c   1.000
_cell.angle_alpha   90.00
_cell.angle_beta   90.00
_cell.angle_gamma   90.00
#
_symmetry.space_group_name_H-M   'P 1'
#
loop_
_entity.id
_entity.type
_entity.pdbx_description
1 polymer ?
#
loop_
_entity_poly.entity_id
_entity_poly.type
_entity_poly.pdbx_seq_one_letter_code
_entity_poly.pdbx_strand_id
1 'polypeptide(L)'
;NAEYFGNVAQKLINEGVRVIGGCCGTTPEHIEFIKSSIDNLKPVTQKNVIPITKYTSTSSKSKQSQNLTSKVKQRPTIIVELDTPKHLDTDAFFRNIKKLDDANIDAVTLADNSLATVRISNVAAASIIKQQYDIEPLVHITCRDRNLIGLQSHLLGLSLLDINEILTITGDPSKIGNLPGATNVYDVNSKGLTEIASRFNQGINTDGDALKTKTNFNIAGAFDPNVRKLDGAVKRLEKKLESGMHYFITQPVY
;
A
#
# COMPACT_ATOMS: atom_id res chain seq x y z
N ASN A 1 17.45 -2.88 19.46
CA ASN A 1 18.20 -2.44 20.63
C ASN A 1 17.40 -1.32 21.33
N ALA A 2 17.04 -1.55 22.63
CA ALA A 2 16.20 -0.64 23.41
C ALA A 2 16.82 0.78 23.56
N GLU A 3 18.14 0.85 23.71
CA GLU A 3 18.87 2.13 23.79
C GLU A 3 18.71 2.99 22.51
N TYR A 4 18.67 2.35 21.33
CA TYR A 4 18.41 3.05 20.07
C TYR A 4 17.03 3.72 20.06
N PHE A 5 16.01 3.07 20.64
CA PHE A 5 14.66 3.63 20.77
C PHE A 5 14.66 4.91 21.63
N GLY A 6 15.42 4.93 22.74
CA GLY A 6 15.58 6.13 23.55
C GLY A 6 16.21 7.30 22.79
N ASN A 7 17.28 7.04 22.06
CA ASN A 7 17.98 8.04 21.25
C ASN A 7 17.11 8.62 20.13
N VAL A 8 16.29 7.77 19.47
CA VAL A 8 15.36 8.20 18.44
C VAL A 8 14.21 9.00 19.06
N ALA A 9 13.69 8.59 20.22
CA ALA A 9 12.64 9.30 20.93
C ALA A 9 13.03 10.74 21.26
N GLN A 10 14.26 11.00 21.71
CA GLN A 10 14.76 12.35 21.94
C GLN A 10 14.73 13.20 20.67
N LYS A 11 15.19 12.66 19.55
CA LYS A 11 15.17 13.36 18.26
C LYS A 11 13.74 13.71 17.84
N LEU A 12 12.81 12.75 17.99
CA LEU A 12 11.40 12.95 17.65
C LEU A 12 10.72 14.02 18.53
N ILE A 13 11.00 14.05 19.83
CA ILE A 13 10.48 15.10 20.72
C ILE A 13 11.01 16.47 20.30
N ASN A 14 12.29 16.58 19.95
CA ASN A 14 12.89 17.82 19.46
C ASN A 14 12.30 18.28 18.13
N GLU A 15 11.79 17.34 17.32
CA GLU A 15 11.03 17.63 16.10
C GLU A 15 9.55 17.95 16.37
N GLY A 16 9.12 18.00 17.63
CA GLY A 16 7.76 18.39 18.02
C GLY A 16 6.76 17.24 18.14
N VAL A 17 7.22 15.99 18.10
CA VAL A 17 6.37 14.82 18.37
C VAL A 17 5.94 14.86 19.84
N ARG A 18 4.64 14.61 20.09
CA ARG A 18 4.07 14.67 21.44
C ARG A 18 3.62 13.34 22.01
N VAL A 19 3.46 12.35 21.14
CA VAL A 19 3.07 11.00 21.53
C VAL A 19 4.05 10.03 20.87
N ILE A 20 4.73 9.25 21.69
CA ILE A 20 5.67 8.23 21.25
C ILE A 20 5.30 6.92 21.92
N GLY A 21 5.36 5.85 21.18
CA GLY A 21 5.09 4.50 21.68
C GLY A 21 5.82 3.47 20.84
N GLY A 22 5.54 2.22 21.13
CA GLY A 22 6.05 1.09 20.37
C GLY A 22 4.97 0.40 19.56
N CYS A 23 5.39 -0.45 18.63
CA CYS A 23 4.55 -1.31 17.81
C CYS A 23 5.05 -2.77 17.93
N CYS A 24 4.75 -3.60 16.96
CA CYS A 24 5.13 -5.02 16.94
C CYS A 24 6.62 -5.24 17.28
N GLY A 25 6.89 -6.13 18.23
CA GLY A 25 8.25 -6.43 18.70
C GLY A 25 8.80 -5.46 19.76
N THR A 26 8.07 -4.40 20.14
CA THR A 26 8.44 -3.53 21.25
C THR A 26 8.16 -4.24 22.58
N THR A 27 9.15 -4.22 23.47
CA THR A 27 9.07 -4.79 24.81
C THR A 27 8.96 -3.69 25.88
N PRO A 28 8.58 -4.01 27.13
CA PRO A 28 8.60 -3.04 28.23
C PRO A 28 9.94 -2.33 28.38
N GLU A 29 11.06 -3.01 28.15
CA GLU A 29 12.40 -2.44 28.20
C GLU A 29 12.58 -1.30 27.18
N HIS A 30 12.08 -1.45 25.95
CA HIS A 30 12.11 -0.39 24.94
C HIS A 30 11.31 0.84 25.41
N ILE A 31 10.16 0.65 26.04
CA ILE A 31 9.34 1.74 26.59
C ILE A 31 10.03 2.43 27.76
N GLU A 32 10.72 1.69 28.64
CA GLU A 32 11.50 2.24 29.74
C GLU A 32 12.64 3.13 29.23
N PHE A 33 13.37 2.70 28.20
CA PHE A 33 14.40 3.52 27.55
C PHE A 33 13.82 4.77 26.90
N ILE A 34 12.68 4.67 26.21
CA ILE A 34 11.98 5.86 25.68
C ILE A 34 11.67 6.82 26.83
N LYS A 35 11.01 6.33 27.88
CA LYS A 35 10.59 7.16 29.03
C LYS A 35 11.78 7.85 29.67
N SER A 36 12.80 7.10 30.04
CA SER A 36 14.00 7.66 30.70
C SER A 36 14.74 8.68 29.81
N SER A 37 14.74 8.48 28.53
CA SER A 37 15.40 9.38 27.56
C SER A 37 14.68 10.70 27.36
N ILE A 38 13.36 10.77 27.58
CA ILE A 38 12.54 11.98 27.34
C ILE A 38 12.05 12.67 28.62
N ASP A 39 12.25 12.10 29.78
CA ASP A 39 11.65 12.55 31.07
C ASP A 39 11.98 14.02 31.41
N ASN A 40 13.14 14.50 30.99
CA ASN A 40 13.59 15.88 31.19
C ASN A 40 13.38 16.82 30.01
N LEU A 41 12.77 16.34 28.92
CA LEU A 41 12.57 17.14 27.73
C LEU A 41 11.27 17.94 27.83
N LYS A 42 11.32 19.22 27.50
CA LYS A 42 10.14 20.06 27.40
C LYS A 42 9.52 19.93 25.98
N PRO A 43 8.17 19.86 25.86
CA PRO A 43 7.53 19.87 24.57
C PRO A 43 7.90 21.11 23.76
N VAL A 44 8.22 20.93 22.50
CA VAL A 44 8.45 22.04 21.56
C VAL A 44 7.14 22.82 21.40
N THR A 45 7.15 24.09 21.72
CA THR A 45 5.96 24.97 21.65
C THR A 45 5.85 25.72 20.33
N GLN A 46 6.97 25.94 19.64
CA GLN A 46 7.02 26.55 18.33
C GLN A 46 7.92 25.72 17.41
N LYS A 47 7.43 25.40 16.24
CA LYS A 47 8.18 24.71 15.19
C LYS A 47 8.36 25.66 14.00
N ASN A 48 9.60 25.87 13.57
CA ASN A 48 9.87 26.51 12.28
C ASN A 48 9.47 25.54 11.15
N VAL A 49 8.22 25.62 10.73
CA VAL A 49 7.77 24.89 9.56
C VAL A 49 8.27 25.65 8.34
N ILE A 50 9.20 25.08 7.59
CA ILE A 50 9.52 25.56 6.25
C ILE A 50 8.25 25.34 5.43
N PRO A 51 7.55 26.42 4.98
CA PRO A 51 6.34 26.22 4.21
C PRO A 51 6.71 25.48 2.93
N ILE A 52 6.13 24.29 2.75
CA ILE A 52 6.16 23.62 1.46
C ILE A 52 5.47 24.56 0.49
N THR A 53 6.20 25.06 -0.48
CA THR A 53 5.67 25.94 -1.53
C THR A 53 4.47 25.19 -2.14
N LYS A 54 3.26 25.75 -1.98
CA LYS A 54 2.07 25.18 -2.62
C LYS A 54 2.32 25.20 -4.13
N TYR A 55 2.53 24.03 -4.70
CA TYR A 55 2.43 23.88 -6.14
C TYR A 55 0.97 24.16 -6.52
N THR A 56 0.71 25.33 -7.08
CA THR A 56 -0.59 25.64 -7.67
C THR A 56 -0.76 24.72 -8.89
N SER A 57 -1.62 23.75 -8.75
CA SER A 57 -2.06 22.93 -9.88
C SER A 57 -2.88 23.79 -10.83
N THR A 58 -2.31 24.13 -11.95
CA THR A 58 -3.04 24.75 -13.06
C THR A 58 -3.82 23.65 -13.80
N SER A 59 -5.14 23.84 -13.82
CA SER A 59 -6.14 23.40 -14.81
C SER A 59 -6.13 21.97 -15.35
N SER A 60 -7.24 21.30 -15.11
CA SER A 60 -7.88 20.23 -15.88
C SER A 60 -7.50 20.17 -17.37
N LYS A 61 -6.53 19.36 -17.69
CA LYS A 61 -6.40 18.67 -18.98
C LYS A 61 -6.32 17.19 -18.67
N SER A 62 -6.97 16.35 -19.47
CA SER A 62 -6.86 14.90 -19.39
C SER A 62 -5.40 14.51 -19.18
N LYS A 63 -5.01 14.37 -17.93
CA LYS A 63 -3.68 13.90 -17.57
C LYS A 63 -3.67 12.44 -17.99
N GLN A 64 -2.87 12.10 -18.99
CA GLN A 64 -2.28 10.76 -19.01
C GLN A 64 -1.61 10.62 -17.63
N SER A 65 -2.28 9.91 -16.74
CA SER A 65 -1.81 9.68 -15.38
C SER A 65 -0.47 8.95 -15.49
N GLN A 66 0.61 9.65 -15.17
CA GLN A 66 1.92 9.01 -15.09
C GLN A 66 1.85 7.99 -13.97
N ASN A 67 2.21 6.74 -14.27
CA ASN A 67 2.28 5.70 -13.25
C ASN A 67 3.29 6.07 -12.14
N LEU A 68 3.14 5.47 -10.97
CA LEU A 68 3.98 5.76 -9.79
C LEU A 68 5.46 5.52 -10.07
N THR A 69 5.80 4.51 -10.88
CA THR A 69 7.19 4.21 -11.28
C THR A 69 7.81 5.35 -12.09
N SER A 70 7.02 6.06 -12.89
CA SER A 70 7.49 7.22 -13.65
C SER A 70 7.61 8.46 -12.78
N LYS A 71 6.67 8.66 -11.83
CA LYS A 71 6.72 9.79 -10.88
C LYS A 71 7.94 9.71 -9.97
N VAL A 72 8.23 8.54 -9.40
CA VAL A 72 9.33 8.35 -8.45
C VAL A 72 10.71 8.62 -9.07
N LYS A 73 10.85 8.47 -10.38
CA LYS A 73 12.09 8.81 -11.09
C LYS A 73 12.33 10.33 -11.20
N GLN A 74 11.27 11.12 -11.02
CA GLN A 74 11.34 12.57 -11.20
C GLN A 74 11.37 13.31 -9.85
N ARG A 75 10.72 12.77 -8.82
CA ARG A 75 10.64 13.37 -7.49
C ARG A 75 10.25 12.33 -6.43
N PRO A 76 10.50 12.60 -5.15
CA PRO A 76 9.92 11.80 -4.07
C PRO A 76 8.40 11.68 -4.25
N THR A 77 7.88 10.47 -4.06
CA THR A 77 6.48 10.13 -4.24
C THR A 77 5.91 9.68 -2.91
N ILE A 78 4.77 10.24 -2.51
CA ILE A 78 4.15 9.96 -1.21
C ILE A 78 2.94 9.06 -1.45
N ILE A 79 2.95 7.90 -0.81
CA ILE A 79 1.87 6.93 -0.83
C ILE A 79 1.36 6.76 0.60
N VAL A 80 0.04 6.81 0.80
CA VAL A 80 -0.58 6.63 2.12
C VAL A 80 -1.48 5.41 2.10
N GLU A 81 -1.36 4.55 3.11
CA GLU A 81 -2.29 3.43 3.28
C GLU A 81 -3.54 3.88 4.03
N LEU A 82 -4.70 3.53 3.49
CA LEU A 82 -5.99 3.78 4.12
C LEU A 82 -6.91 2.57 3.94
N ASP A 83 -7.19 1.89 5.02
CA ASP A 83 -8.10 0.75 5.04
C ASP A 83 -9.55 1.17 4.71
N THR A 84 -10.21 0.40 3.85
CA THR A 84 -11.64 0.60 3.58
C THR A 84 -12.50 0.27 4.81
N PRO A 85 -13.66 0.92 4.98
CA PRO A 85 -14.53 0.71 6.14
C PRO A 85 -15.03 -0.74 6.27
N LYS A 86 -15.33 -1.15 7.51
CA LYS A 86 -15.97 -2.45 7.82
C LYS A 86 -17.50 -2.39 7.78
N HIS A 87 -18.08 -1.23 7.53
CA HIS A 87 -19.51 -0.94 7.52
C HIS A 87 -19.86 0.03 6.39
N LEU A 88 -21.14 0.21 6.13
CA LEU A 88 -21.62 1.02 5.01
C LEU A 88 -21.52 2.54 5.21
N ASP A 89 -21.26 3.00 6.45
CA ASP A 89 -20.92 4.42 6.67
C ASP A 89 -19.51 4.72 6.16
N THR A 90 -19.44 5.41 5.05
CA THR A 90 -18.20 5.73 4.34
C THR A 90 -17.77 7.18 4.48
N ASP A 91 -18.54 8.01 5.18
CA ASP A 91 -18.31 9.47 5.24
C ASP A 91 -16.95 9.83 5.80
N ALA A 92 -16.54 9.18 6.89
CA ALA A 92 -15.21 9.41 7.48
C ALA A 92 -14.08 9.00 6.53
N PHE A 93 -14.26 7.90 5.81
CA PHE A 93 -13.28 7.42 4.83
C PHE A 93 -13.09 8.44 3.70
N PHE A 94 -14.17 8.87 3.05
CA PHE A 94 -14.07 9.83 1.93
C PHE A 94 -13.65 11.24 2.39
N ARG A 95 -14.00 11.66 3.61
CA ARG A 95 -13.40 12.89 4.19
C ARG A 95 -11.88 12.78 4.34
N ASN A 96 -11.36 11.62 4.69
CA ASN A 96 -9.92 11.40 4.77
C ASN A 96 -9.28 11.34 3.38
N ILE A 97 -9.90 10.69 2.39
CA ILE A 97 -9.46 10.74 0.99
C ILE A 97 -9.37 12.19 0.51
N LYS A 98 -10.39 13.01 0.78
CA LYS A 98 -10.37 14.43 0.42
C LYS A 98 -9.20 15.19 1.03
N LYS A 99 -8.88 14.92 2.30
CA LYS A 99 -7.71 15.55 2.96
C LYS A 99 -6.39 15.14 2.33
N LEU A 100 -6.25 13.87 1.94
CA LEU A 100 -5.06 13.35 1.25
C LEU A 100 -4.93 13.98 -0.14
N ASP A 101 -6.02 14.11 -0.86
CA ASP A 101 -6.12 14.77 -2.16
C ASP A 101 -5.71 16.25 -2.06
N ASP A 102 -6.30 17.00 -1.10
CA ASP A 102 -5.96 18.39 -0.82
C ASP A 102 -4.48 18.57 -0.39
N ALA A 103 -3.87 17.54 0.20
CA ALA A 103 -2.46 17.53 0.55
C ALA A 103 -1.54 17.14 -0.63
N ASN A 104 -2.10 16.90 -1.82
CA ASN A 104 -1.39 16.47 -3.03
C ASN A 104 -0.58 15.17 -2.82
N ILE A 105 -1.13 14.21 -2.10
CA ILE A 105 -0.57 12.87 -1.98
C ILE A 105 -0.67 12.16 -3.34
N ASP A 106 0.36 11.42 -3.73
CA ASP A 106 0.44 10.81 -5.06
C ASP A 106 -0.47 9.61 -5.24
N ALA A 107 -0.58 8.79 -4.20
CA ALA A 107 -1.45 7.62 -4.22
C ALA A 107 -1.96 7.24 -2.84
N VAL A 108 -3.11 6.58 -2.81
CA VAL A 108 -3.63 5.90 -1.63
C VAL A 108 -3.66 4.40 -1.87
N THR A 109 -3.07 3.61 -0.95
CA THR A 109 -3.15 2.16 -1.06
C THR A 109 -4.38 1.65 -0.32
N LEU A 110 -5.09 0.69 -0.94
CA LEU A 110 -6.34 0.14 -0.47
C LEU A 110 -6.20 -1.37 -0.30
N ALA A 111 -6.13 -1.84 0.93
CA ALA A 111 -5.95 -3.25 1.25
C ALA A 111 -7.15 -4.11 0.81
N ASP A 112 -6.88 -5.37 0.47
CA ASP A 112 -7.89 -6.37 0.10
C ASP A 112 -8.24 -7.23 1.32
N ASN A 113 -9.23 -6.82 2.10
CA ASN A 113 -9.65 -7.47 3.34
C ASN A 113 -8.47 -7.75 4.28
N SER A 114 -7.76 -6.68 4.68
CA SER A 114 -6.59 -6.78 5.57
C SER A 114 -6.88 -7.62 6.80
N LEU A 115 -5.89 -8.43 7.22
CA LEU A 115 -6.00 -9.39 8.33
C LEU A 115 -7.21 -10.36 8.20
N ALA A 116 -7.58 -10.72 6.96
CA ALA A 116 -8.73 -11.56 6.67
C ALA A 116 -10.05 -11.07 7.30
N THR A 117 -10.19 -9.75 7.45
CA THR A 117 -11.40 -9.11 7.98
C THR A 117 -12.22 -8.52 6.83
N VAL A 118 -13.52 -8.79 6.80
CA VAL A 118 -14.44 -8.27 5.78
C VAL A 118 -14.50 -6.75 5.85
N ARG A 119 -14.32 -6.13 4.68
CA ARG A 119 -14.38 -4.68 4.49
C ARG A 119 -15.14 -4.34 3.21
N ILE A 120 -15.50 -3.09 3.02
CA ILE A 120 -15.99 -2.61 1.72
C ILE A 120 -14.94 -2.95 0.65
N SER A 121 -15.42 -3.43 -0.50
CA SER A 121 -14.56 -3.75 -1.64
C SER A 121 -13.61 -2.60 -1.97
N ASN A 122 -12.32 -2.87 -1.94
CA ASN A 122 -11.31 -1.89 -2.30
C ASN A 122 -11.44 -1.40 -3.75
N VAL A 123 -11.92 -2.25 -4.67
CA VAL A 123 -12.21 -1.84 -6.06
C VAL A 123 -13.37 -0.85 -6.12
N ALA A 124 -14.43 -1.07 -5.34
CA ALA A 124 -15.55 -0.13 -5.27
C ALA A 124 -15.09 1.23 -4.74
N ALA A 125 -14.30 1.25 -3.66
CA ALA A 125 -13.71 2.48 -3.12
C ALA A 125 -12.76 3.14 -4.13
N ALA A 126 -11.88 2.37 -4.76
CA ALA A 126 -10.95 2.85 -5.78
C ALA A 126 -11.66 3.47 -6.98
N SER A 127 -12.78 2.87 -7.42
CA SER A 127 -13.60 3.40 -8.53
C SER A 127 -14.17 4.78 -8.20
N ILE A 128 -14.65 4.99 -6.98
CA ILE A 128 -15.14 6.30 -6.52
C ILE A 128 -13.99 7.30 -6.43
N ILE A 129 -12.84 6.88 -5.86
CA ILE A 129 -11.66 7.73 -5.75
C ILE A 129 -11.20 8.18 -7.13
N LYS A 130 -11.07 7.27 -8.09
CA LYS A 130 -10.63 7.56 -9.45
C LYS A 130 -11.56 8.55 -10.18
N GLN A 131 -12.85 8.52 -9.88
CA GLN A 131 -13.85 9.40 -10.50
C GLN A 131 -13.93 10.79 -9.86
N GLN A 132 -13.66 10.92 -8.58
CA GLN A 132 -13.97 12.13 -7.81
C GLN A 132 -12.74 12.89 -7.30
N TYR A 133 -11.55 12.28 -7.31
CA TYR A 133 -10.33 12.84 -6.72
C TYR A 133 -9.14 12.72 -7.69
N ASP A 134 -8.13 13.55 -7.49
CA ASP A 134 -6.89 13.54 -8.30
C ASP A 134 -5.81 12.59 -7.72
N ILE A 135 -6.10 11.89 -6.63
CA ILE A 135 -5.21 10.91 -6.00
C ILE A 135 -5.33 9.55 -6.69
N GLU A 136 -4.20 8.89 -6.96
CA GLU A 136 -4.21 7.58 -7.64
C GLU A 136 -4.51 6.45 -6.64
N PRO A 137 -5.52 5.60 -6.87
CA PRO A 137 -5.75 4.43 -6.06
C PRO A 137 -4.79 3.29 -6.44
N LEU A 138 -4.03 2.78 -5.47
CA LEU A 138 -3.23 1.56 -5.59
C LEU A 138 -4.00 0.42 -4.90
N VAL A 139 -4.48 -0.52 -5.68
CA VAL A 139 -5.36 -1.58 -5.21
C VAL A 139 -4.57 -2.85 -4.89
N HIS A 140 -4.67 -3.33 -3.66
CA HIS A 140 -4.12 -4.64 -3.30
C HIS A 140 -5.00 -5.76 -3.87
N ILE A 141 -4.37 -6.84 -4.30
CA ILE A 141 -5.06 -8.04 -4.79
C ILE A 141 -4.46 -9.25 -4.06
N THR A 142 -5.31 -9.93 -3.26
CA THR A 142 -4.92 -11.16 -2.57
C THR A 142 -5.33 -12.40 -3.36
N CYS A 143 -4.53 -13.47 -3.23
CA CYS A 143 -4.86 -14.78 -3.78
C CYS A 143 -5.79 -15.58 -2.85
N ARG A 144 -6.11 -15.07 -1.66
CA ARG A 144 -6.86 -15.78 -0.63
C ARG A 144 -8.33 -15.99 -0.97
N ASP A 145 -9.00 -14.95 -1.46
CA ASP A 145 -10.46 -14.89 -1.49
C ASP A 145 -11.05 -15.24 -2.87
N ARG A 146 -10.21 -15.36 -3.90
CA ARG A 146 -10.66 -15.58 -5.29
C ARG A 146 -9.93 -16.76 -5.92
N ASN A 147 -10.69 -17.58 -6.65
CA ASN A 147 -10.12 -18.60 -7.52
C ASN A 147 -9.53 -17.95 -8.79
N LEU A 148 -8.87 -18.75 -9.62
CA LEU A 148 -8.19 -18.29 -10.81
C LEU A 148 -9.12 -17.54 -11.79
N ILE A 149 -10.38 -17.98 -11.93
CA ILE A 149 -11.38 -17.29 -12.75
C ILE A 149 -11.70 -15.92 -12.15
N GLY A 150 -11.95 -15.88 -10.84
CA GLY A 150 -12.25 -14.65 -10.10
C GLY A 150 -11.10 -13.65 -10.13
N LEU A 151 -9.84 -14.11 -10.04
CA LEU A 151 -8.66 -13.24 -10.14
C LEU A 151 -8.53 -12.60 -11.53
N GLN A 152 -8.72 -13.37 -12.60
CA GLN A 152 -8.66 -12.85 -13.96
C GLN A 152 -9.79 -11.85 -14.24
N SER A 153 -11.03 -12.20 -13.85
CA SER A 153 -12.18 -11.29 -13.96
C SER A 153 -11.97 -10.00 -13.18
N HIS A 154 -11.37 -10.08 -11.99
CA HIS A 154 -11.02 -8.93 -11.16
C HIS A 154 -10.00 -8.00 -11.84
N LEU A 155 -8.93 -8.56 -12.42
CA LEU A 155 -7.94 -7.80 -13.20
C LEU A 155 -8.58 -7.10 -14.41
N LEU A 156 -9.42 -7.80 -15.18
CA LEU A 156 -10.15 -7.18 -16.28
C LEU A 156 -11.05 -6.04 -15.81
N GLY A 157 -11.72 -6.22 -14.67
CA GLY A 157 -12.56 -5.19 -14.05
C GLY A 157 -11.75 -3.96 -13.64
N LEU A 158 -10.58 -4.12 -13.02
CA LEU A 158 -9.67 -3.02 -12.68
C LEU A 158 -9.23 -2.24 -13.93
N SER A 159 -8.84 -2.95 -14.99
CA SER A 159 -8.46 -2.33 -16.26
C SER A 159 -9.62 -1.55 -16.89
N LEU A 160 -10.84 -2.10 -16.83
CA LEU A 160 -12.05 -1.41 -17.33
C LEU A 160 -12.33 -0.10 -16.57
N LEU A 161 -12.01 -0.06 -15.28
CA LEU A 161 -12.16 1.12 -14.40
C LEU A 161 -10.97 2.09 -14.49
N ASP A 162 -9.99 1.84 -15.35
CA ASP A 162 -8.73 2.60 -15.46
C ASP A 162 -7.94 2.65 -14.13
N ILE A 163 -8.05 1.60 -13.33
CA ILE A 163 -7.28 1.38 -12.10
C ILE A 163 -6.09 0.52 -12.48
N ASN A 164 -4.93 1.16 -12.66
CA ASN A 164 -3.74 0.53 -13.22
C ASN A 164 -2.64 0.28 -12.17
N GLU A 165 -2.68 0.94 -11.01
CA GLU A 165 -1.73 0.70 -9.92
C GLU A 165 -2.24 -0.46 -9.05
N ILE A 166 -1.51 -1.58 -9.06
CA ILE A 166 -1.90 -2.79 -8.32
C ILE A 166 -0.74 -3.32 -7.46
N LEU A 167 -1.07 -3.82 -6.27
CA LEU A 167 -0.14 -4.55 -5.41
C LEU A 167 -0.57 -6.01 -5.33
N THR A 168 0.24 -6.91 -5.86
CA THR A 168 -0.03 -8.36 -5.84
C THR A 168 0.57 -9.01 -4.60
N ILE A 169 -0.29 -9.59 -3.76
CA ILE A 169 0.11 -10.28 -2.52
C ILE A 169 -0.57 -11.64 -2.41
N THR A 170 0.04 -12.54 -1.66
CA THR A 170 -0.57 -13.85 -1.37
C THR A 170 -1.79 -13.67 -0.46
N GLY A 171 -1.69 -12.77 0.51
CA GLY A 171 -2.70 -12.51 1.53
C GLY A 171 -2.53 -13.40 2.77
N ASP A 172 -3.00 -12.89 3.90
CA ASP A 172 -2.98 -13.60 5.17
C ASP A 172 -3.99 -14.76 5.15
N PRO A 173 -3.71 -15.90 5.81
CA PRO A 173 -4.68 -16.97 5.94
C PRO A 173 -5.98 -16.54 6.61
N SER A 174 -7.13 -17.07 6.18
CA SER A 174 -8.45 -16.77 6.76
C SER A 174 -8.54 -17.00 8.27
N LYS A 175 -7.70 -17.87 8.82
CA LYS A 175 -7.60 -18.16 10.26
C LYS A 175 -7.14 -16.96 11.11
N ILE A 176 -6.51 -15.94 10.50
CA ILE A 176 -6.13 -14.69 11.20
C ILE A 176 -7.36 -13.83 11.47
N GLY A 177 -8.36 -13.87 10.57
CA GLY A 177 -9.65 -13.23 10.76
C GLY A 177 -10.60 -14.06 11.63
N ASN A 178 -11.66 -13.42 12.10
CA ASN A 178 -12.62 -14.03 13.01
C ASN A 178 -13.92 -14.47 12.29
N LEU A 179 -13.90 -14.69 10.97
CA LEU A 179 -15.09 -15.08 10.21
C LEU A 179 -15.23 -16.61 10.17
N PRO A 180 -16.21 -17.19 10.89
CA PRO A 180 -16.45 -18.65 10.86
C PRO A 180 -16.81 -19.10 9.45
N GLY A 181 -16.26 -20.23 9.01
CA GLY A 181 -16.54 -20.79 7.70
C GLY A 181 -15.78 -20.18 6.53
N ALA A 182 -15.00 -19.12 6.76
CA ALA A 182 -14.13 -18.58 5.71
C ALA A 182 -13.01 -19.60 5.38
N THR A 183 -12.85 -19.90 4.10
CA THR A 183 -11.82 -20.79 3.58
C THR A 183 -10.85 -20.03 2.69
N ASN A 184 -9.63 -20.53 2.57
CA ASN A 184 -8.65 -19.99 1.63
C ASN A 184 -8.78 -20.69 0.28
N VAL A 185 -8.61 -19.95 -0.80
CA VAL A 185 -8.57 -20.50 -2.16
C VAL A 185 -7.13 -20.81 -2.56
N TYR A 186 -6.30 -19.77 -2.70
CA TYR A 186 -4.88 -19.89 -3.06
C TYR A 186 -4.58 -20.76 -4.28
N ASP A 187 -5.36 -20.66 -5.37
CA ASP A 187 -5.04 -21.31 -6.65
C ASP A 187 -3.66 -20.87 -7.16
N VAL A 188 -3.25 -19.66 -6.82
CA VAL A 188 -1.93 -19.09 -7.10
C VAL A 188 -1.39 -18.35 -5.88
N ASN A 189 -0.12 -18.04 -5.90
CA ASN A 189 0.52 -17.10 -4.96
C ASN A 189 0.78 -15.74 -5.62
N SER A 190 1.37 -14.79 -4.89
CA SER A 190 1.66 -13.45 -5.42
C SER A 190 2.50 -13.46 -6.70
N LYS A 191 3.43 -14.39 -6.86
CA LYS A 191 4.22 -14.55 -8.09
C LYS A 191 3.33 -14.94 -9.26
N GLY A 192 2.52 -16.01 -9.12
CA GLY A 192 1.61 -16.46 -10.16
C GLY A 192 0.56 -15.39 -10.53
N LEU A 193 0.04 -14.66 -9.54
CA LEU A 193 -0.87 -13.52 -9.80
C LEU A 193 -0.17 -12.40 -10.60
N THR A 194 1.09 -12.10 -10.29
CA THR A 194 1.90 -11.15 -11.06
C THR A 194 2.11 -11.61 -12.50
N GLU A 195 2.42 -12.89 -12.71
CA GLU A 195 2.58 -13.46 -14.04
C GLU A 195 1.31 -13.34 -14.87
N ILE A 196 0.13 -13.53 -14.28
CA ILE A 196 -1.17 -13.32 -14.93
C ILE A 196 -1.33 -11.85 -15.33
N ALA A 197 -1.12 -10.91 -14.40
CA ALA A 197 -1.23 -9.47 -14.69
C ALA A 197 -0.22 -9.02 -15.76
N SER A 198 1.00 -9.55 -15.73
CA SER A 198 2.03 -9.27 -16.74
C SER A 198 1.64 -9.80 -18.14
N ARG A 199 1.03 -10.99 -18.22
CA ARG A 199 0.49 -11.52 -19.48
C ARG A 199 -0.66 -10.65 -20.02
N PHE A 200 -1.51 -10.14 -19.12
CA PHE A 200 -2.58 -9.21 -19.51
C PHE A 200 -2.01 -7.90 -20.09
N ASN A 201 -0.90 -7.40 -19.53
CA ASN A 201 -0.16 -6.27 -20.10
C ASN A 201 0.42 -6.59 -21.51
N GLN A 202 0.64 -7.85 -21.82
CA GLN A 202 1.04 -8.31 -23.16
C GLN A 202 -0.17 -8.52 -24.08
N GLY A 203 -1.38 -8.51 -23.54
CA GLY A 203 -2.63 -8.75 -24.27
C GLY A 203 -2.98 -10.22 -24.44
N ILE A 204 -2.51 -11.08 -23.52
CA ILE A 204 -2.68 -12.54 -23.56
C ILE A 204 -3.30 -13.01 -22.25
N ASN A 205 -4.32 -13.86 -22.30
CA ASN A 205 -4.90 -14.51 -21.12
C ASN A 205 -4.05 -15.71 -20.64
N THR A 206 -4.49 -16.40 -19.58
CA THR A 206 -3.78 -17.57 -19.04
C THR A 206 -3.77 -18.76 -20.00
N ASP A 207 -4.75 -18.89 -20.88
CA ASP A 207 -4.88 -19.99 -21.84
C ASP A 207 -4.07 -19.74 -23.12
N GLY A 208 -3.53 -18.52 -23.28
CA GLY A 208 -2.74 -18.13 -24.44
C GLY A 208 -3.53 -17.34 -25.49
N ASP A 209 -4.82 -17.13 -25.28
CA ASP A 209 -5.67 -16.40 -26.21
C ASP A 209 -5.46 -14.88 -26.10
N ALA A 210 -5.65 -14.19 -27.23
CA ALA A 210 -5.55 -12.74 -27.29
C ALA A 210 -6.74 -12.05 -26.59
N LEU A 211 -6.43 -11.07 -25.75
CA LEU A 211 -7.43 -10.22 -25.06
C LEU A 211 -8.00 -9.11 -25.96
N LYS A 212 -7.63 -9.04 -27.23
CA LYS A 212 -7.92 -7.95 -28.19
C LYS A 212 -7.31 -6.60 -27.82
N THR A 213 -7.20 -6.28 -26.55
CA THR A 213 -6.55 -5.08 -26.00
C THR A 213 -5.56 -5.47 -24.91
N LYS A 214 -4.57 -4.61 -24.66
CA LYS A 214 -3.60 -4.79 -23.56
C LYS A 214 -4.06 -4.04 -22.34
N THR A 215 -3.80 -4.58 -21.16
CA THR A 215 -3.88 -3.80 -19.91
C THR A 215 -2.61 -2.97 -19.74
N ASN A 216 -2.61 -2.05 -18.76
CA ASN A 216 -1.46 -1.19 -18.47
C ASN A 216 -1.16 -1.20 -16.97
N PHE A 217 -1.15 -2.36 -16.35
CA PHE A 217 -0.88 -2.47 -14.93
C PHE A 217 0.56 -2.09 -14.58
N ASN A 218 0.72 -1.19 -13.62
CA ASN A 218 1.96 -0.95 -12.91
C ASN A 218 1.94 -1.82 -11.65
N ILE A 219 2.71 -2.90 -11.67
CA ILE A 219 2.58 -4.01 -10.71
C ILE A 219 3.58 -3.83 -9.57
N ALA A 220 3.09 -3.62 -8.36
CA ALA A 220 3.87 -3.62 -7.14
C ALA A 220 3.91 -5.01 -6.48
N GLY A 221 4.97 -5.28 -5.76
CA GLY A 221 5.10 -6.40 -4.85
C GLY A 221 5.39 -5.97 -3.41
N ALA A 222 5.06 -6.81 -2.44
CA ALA A 222 5.44 -6.60 -1.05
C ALA A 222 6.84 -7.18 -0.79
N PHE A 223 7.62 -6.48 0.04
CA PHE A 223 8.93 -6.91 0.51
C PHE A 223 9.07 -6.65 2.00
N ASP A 224 9.58 -7.63 2.75
CA ASP A 224 9.95 -7.46 4.16
C ASP A 224 11.49 -7.43 4.27
N PRO A 225 12.08 -6.27 4.57
CA PRO A 225 13.52 -6.15 4.78
C PRO A 225 13.95 -6.61 6.18
N ASN A 226 13.00 -6.79 7.13
CA ASN A 226 13.28 -7.09 8.53
C ASN A 226 13.51 -8.58 8.79
N VAL A 227 14.09 -9.29 7.82
CA VAL A 227 14.31 -10.74 7.88
C VAL A 227 15.72 -11.07 8.37
N ARG A 228 15.89 -12.19 9.10
CA ARG A 228 17.20 -12.62 9.61
C ARG A 228 18.22 -12.96 8.53
N LYS A 229 17.77 -13.43 7.34
CA LYS A 229 18.63 -13.84 6.22
C LYS A 229 18.30 -12.99 4.98
N LEU A 230 19.02 -11.89 4.83
CA LEU A 230 18.79 -10.94 3.75
C LEU A 230 19.01 -11.57 2.35
N ASP A 231 20.03 -12.42 2.17
CA ASP A 231 20.30 -13.08 0.88
C ASP A 231 19.10 -13.89 0.38
N GLY A 232 18.40 -14.58 1.28
CA GLY A 232 17.19 -15.32 0.92
C GLY A 232 16.02 -14.40 0.55
N ALA A 233 15.96 -13.21 1.14
CA ALA A 233 14.97 -12.19 0.79
C ALA A 233 15.28 -11.56 -0.57
N VAL A 234 16.53 -11.24 -0.84
CA VAL A 234 16.99 -10.71 -2.13
C VAL A 234 16.70 -11.71 -3.26
N LYS A 235 17.03 -12.99 -3.10
CA LYS A 235 16.67 -14.03 -4.08
C LYS A 235 15.15 -14.14 -4.35
N ARG A 236 14.32 -13.90 -3.33
CA ARG A 236 12.86 -13.83 -3.52
C ARG A 236 12.44 -12.58 -4.28
N LEU A 237 13.11 -11.46 -4.03
CA LEU A 237 12.91 -10.20 -4.77
C LEU A 237 13.23 -10.37 -6.26
N GLU A 238 14.38 -10.99 -6.59
CA GLU A 238 14.79 -11.29 -7.96
C GLU A 238 13.71 -12.11 -8.68
N LYS A 239 13.24 -13.20 -8.07
CA LYS A 239 12.13 -14.02 -8.63
C LYS A 239 10.83 -13.26 -8.83
N LYS A 240 10.55 -12.27 -7.98
CA LYS A 240 9.39 -11.39 -8.12
C LYS A 240 9.56 -10.40 -9.28
N LEU A 241 10.76 -9.85 -9.46
CA LEU A 241 11.08 -9.01 -10.63
C LEU A 241 10.95 -9.81 -11.93
N GLU A 242 11.49 -11.03 -11.97
CA GLU A 242 11.36 -11.95 -13.12
C GLU A 242 9.90 -12.25 -13.48
N SER A 243 8.98 -12.25 -12.50
CA SER A 243 7.55 -12.45 -12.74
C SER A 243 6.84 -11.24 -13.33
N GLY A 244 7.50 -10.06 -13.38
CA GLY A 244 6.97 -8.84 -13.97
C GLY A 244 6.56 -7.76 -12.97
N MET A 245 7.00 -7.82 -11.69
CA MET A 245 6.83 -6.71 -10.75
C MET A 245 7.73 -5.54 -11.14
N HIS A 246 7.20 -4.31 -11.05
CA HIS A 246 7.89 -3.10 -11.44
C HIS A 246 8.56 -2.39 -10.25
N TYR A 247 7.99 -2.50 -9.06
CA TYR A 247 8.49 -1.90 -7.82
C TYR A 247 7.99 -2.66 -6.59
N PHE A 248 8.51 -2.28 -5.42
CA PHE A 248 8.16 -2.93 -4.15
C PHE A 248 7.76 -1.91 -3.09
N ILE A 249 6.76 -2.30 -2.30
CA ILE A 249 6.40 -1.62 -1.05
C ILE A 249 6.93 -2.48 0.09
N THR A 250 7.76 -1.88 0.94
CA THR A 250 8.37 -2.60 2.05
C THR A 250 7.48 -2.59 3.29
N GLN A 251 7.68 -3.58 4.17
CA GLN A 251 7.26 -3.42 5.55
C GLN A 251 8.00 -2.22 6.17
N PRO A 252 7.46 -1.58 7.23
CA PRO A 252 8.09 -0.46 7.88
C PRO A 252 9.56 -0.73 8.20
N VAL A 253 10.42 0.24 7.90
CA VAL A 253 11.86 0.20 8.20
C VAL A 253 12.13 1.25 9.25
N TYR A 254 12.75 0.84 10.37
CA TYR A 254 13.05 1.70 11.51
C TYR A 254 14.56 1.86 11.69
#